data_4f1bf271ebcd9ee0c9e4b375a3a673ce
#
_entry.id   4f1bf271ebcd9ee0c9e4b375a3a673ce
#
_cell.length_a   1.000
_cell.length_b   1.000
_cell.length_c   1.000
_cell.angle_alpha   90.00
_cell.angle_beta   90.00
_cell.angle_gamma   90.00
#
_symmetry.space_group_name_H-M   'P 1'
#
loop_
_entity.id
_entity.type
_entity.pdbx_description
1 polymer ?
#
loop_
_entity_poly.entity_id
_entity_poly.type
_entity_poly.pdbx_seq_one_letter_code
_entity_poly.pdbx_strand_id
1 'polypeptide(L)'
;MKEIKTKKGRRRRKKKNRQRYRIGSIAFGILFLSCALFLIISYGKQKQAEREYTSLRSEEPCVTVGQIAMRTGIAAVSAAEKEEIPHSDAPHLENTIDFSALQEKNADIYAWIQIPGTLVDYPVLQHPTDRLYYLNHTIDGTAGLPGSIYSEAIHPKDFSAPMTVLYGHNMRNDTMFGSLHDYEDPDKLTDAPYVYIYLPDKTLIYQIFAAVRFSDTYLPDYCDYEKESDFMTFVKVLCSSPGNINETVEVPYGSRLLMMSTCIGNAPNNRFLVGAVLIDEYEK
;
A
#
# COMPACT_ATOMS: atom_id res chain seq x y z
N MET A 1 57.03 55.57 -8.29
CA MET A 1 55.65 55.64 -8.82
C MET A 1 55.04 54.24 -9.17
N LYS A 2 55.79 53.19 -9.51
CA LYS A 2 55.29 51.84 -9.83
C LYS A 2 54.74 51.08 -8.61
N GLU A 3 55.35 51.19 -7.41
CA GLU A 3 54.89 50.44 -6.20
C GLU A 3 53.53 50.87 -5.67
N ILE A 4 53.14 52.13 -5.80
CA ILE A 4 51.84 52.64 -5.32
C ILE A 4 50.68 52.11 -6.18
N LYS A 5 50.90 51.90 -7.49
CA LYS A 5 49.90 51.34 -8.42
C LYS A 5 49.63 49.85 -8.12
N THR A 6 50.63 49.06 -7.72
CA THR A 6 50.48 47.65 -7.40
C THR A 6 49.75 47.44 -6.06
N LYS A 7 49.97 48.22 -5.02
CA LYS A 7 49.26 48.20 -3.75
C LYS A 7 47.78 48.56 -3.90
N LYS A 8 47.43 49.54 -4.75
CA LYS A 8 46.05 49.94 -5.03
C LYS A 8 45.27 48.85 -5.81
N GLY A 9 45.92 48.14 -6.74
CA GLY A 9 45.37 47.00 -7.47
C GLY A 9 45.08 45.78 -6.57
N ARG A 10 46.00 45.42 -5.65
CA ARG A 10 45.82 44.36 -4.66
C ARG A 10 44.68 44.65 -3.68
N ARG A 11 44.52 45.90 -3.21
CA ARG A 11 43.39 46.29 -2.33
C ARG A 11 42.06 46.22 -3.05
N ARG A 12 41.94 46.62 -4.33
CA ARG A 12 40.72 46.50 -5.13
C ARG A 12 40.34 45.03 -5.37
N ARG A 13 41.30 44.14 -5.65
CA ARG A 13 41.09 42.71 -5.84
C ARG A 13 40.60 42.01 -4.55
N LYS A 14 41.19 42.35 -3.39
CA LYS A 14 40.71 41.83 -2.07
C LYS A 14 39.29 42.30 -1.74
N LYS A 15 38.92 43.57 -2.04
CA LYS A 15 37.58 44.12 -1.82
C LYS A 15 36.53 43.42 -2.71
N LYS A 16 36.88 43.18 -3.98
CA LYS A 16 36.00 42.47 -4.95
C LYS A 16 35.80 40.99 -4.56
N ASN A 17 36.83 40.31 -4.09
CA ASN A 17 36.73 38.96 -3.61
C ASN A 17 35.87 38.87 -2.33
N ARG A 18 36.08 39.77 -1.37
CA ARG A 18 35.27 39.83 -0.14
C ARG A 18 33.80 40.09 -0.41
N GLN A 19 33.47 40.89 -1.43
CA GLN A 19 32.11 41.13 -1.88
C GLN A 19 31.49 39.89 -2.54
N ARG A 20 32.27 39.18 -3.39
CA ARG A 20 31.84 37.90 -3.99
C ARG A 20 31.54 36.82 -2.94
N TYR A 21 32.39 36.71 -1.91
CA TYR A 21 32.14 35.77 -0.80
C TYR A 21 30.89 36.14 0.00
N ARG A 22 30.65 37.43 0.26
CA ARG A 22 29.41 37.89 0.93
C ARG A 22 28.16 37.58 0.14
N ILE A 23 28.17 37.84 -1.17
CA ILE A 23 27.04 37.52 -2.06
C ILE A 23 26.82 36.00 -2.09
N GLY A 24 27.90 35.22 -2.22
CA GLY A 24 27.80 33.74 -2.18
C GLY A 24 27.23 33.21 -0.87
N SER A 25 27.66 33.77 0.28
CA SER A 25 27.13 33.36 1.59
C SER A 25 25.65 33.71 1.76
N ILE A 26 25.21 34.87 1.26
CA ILE A 26 23.81 35.29 1.29
C ILE A 26 22.96 34.36 0.39
N ALA A 27 23.42 34.10 -0.83
CA ALA A 27 22.74 33.21 -1.76
C ALA A 27 22.61 31.76 -1.18
N PHE A 28 23.69 31.27 -0.57
CA PHE A 28 23.67 29.97 0.11
C PHE A 28 22.71 29.97 1.31
N GLY A 29 22.68 31.03 2.10
CA GLY A 29 21.72 31.17 3.21
C GLY A 29 20.27 31.20 2.74
N ILE A 30 19.96 31.87 1.65
CA ILE A 30 18.61 31.91 1.06
C ILE A 30 18.23 30.51 0.55
N LEU A 31 19.14 29.82 -0.15
CA LEU A 31 18.91 28.45 -0.63
C LEU A 31 18.66 27.48 0.53
N PHE A 32 19.47 27.57 1.58
CA PHE A 32 19.30 26.74 2.77
C PHE A 32 17.95 26.97 3.46
N LEU A 33 17.54 28.23 3.62
CA LEU A 33 16.24 28.58 4.21
C LEU A 33 15.07 28.10 3.34
N SER A 34 15.18 28.21 2.02
CA SER A 34 14.14 27.73 1.10
C SER A 34 14.01 26.20 1.15
N CYS A 35 15.12 25.46 1.21
CA CYS A 35 15.11 24.00 1.40
C CYS A 35 14.51 23.61 2.75
N ALA A 36 14.89 24.31 3.84
CA ALA A 36 14.34 24.05 5.16
C ALA A 36 12.82 24.28 5.21
N LEU A 37 12.35 25.39 4.61
CA LEU A 37 10.93 25.69 4.53
C LEU A 37 10.17 24.64 3.70
N PHE A 38 10.74 24.21 2.57
CA PHE A 38 10.16 23.15 1.75
C PHE A 38 10.02 21.84 2.54
N LEU A 39 11.04 21.44 3.30
CA LEU A 39 10.99 20.23 4.14
C LEU A 39 9.93 20.35 5.24
N ILE A 40 9.80 21.51 5.87
CA ILE A 40 8.78 21.75 6.91
C ILE A 40 7.38 21.64 6.33
N ILE A 41 7.13 22.24 5.15
CA ILE A 41 5.83 22.18 4.48
C ILE A 41 5.51 20.73 4.06
N SER A 42 6.48 20.03 3.46
CA SER A 42 6.31 18.64 3.04
C SER A 42 6.01 17.72 4.23
N TYR A 43 6.74 17.87 5.33
CA TYR A 43 6.48 17.13 6.57
C TYR A 43 5.10 17.44 7.16
N GLY A 44 4.69 18.72 7.12
CA GLY A 44 3.35 19.13 7.58
C GLY A 44 2.23 18.47 6.78
N LYS A 45 2.36 18.42 5.44
CA LYS A 45 1.39 17.75 4.55
C LYS A 45 1.31 16.26 4.82
N GLN A 46 2.47 15.58 4.94
CA GLN A 46 2.50 14.15 5.26
C GLN A 46 1.79 13.86 6.59
N LYS A 47 2.06 14.67 7.62
CA LYS A 47 1.44 14.47 8.93
C LYS A 47 -0.07 14.77 8.93
N GLN A 48 -0.53 15.67 8.07
CA GLN A 48 -1.96 15.93 7.85
C GLN A 48 -2.64 14.72 7.22
N ALA A 49 -2.07 14.14 6.15
CA ALA A 49 -2.59 12.95 5.50
C ALA A 49 -2.63 11.74 6.46
N GLU A 50 -1.58 11.52 7.27
CA GLU A 50 -1.57 10.46 8.29
C GLU A 50 -2.72 10.63 9.32
N ARG A 51 -3.02 11.87 9.73
CA ARG A 51 -4.16 12.16 10.61
C ARG A 51 -5.49 11.87 9.96
N GLU A 52 -5.63 12.16 8.67
CA GLU A 52 -6.84 11.87 7.91
C GLU A 52 -7.09 10.37 7.82
N TYR A 53 -6.08 9.56 7.48
CA TYR A 53 -6.21 8.11 7.52
C TYR A 53 -6.53 7.57 8.92
N THR A 54 -5.98 8.19 9.98
CA THR A 54 -6.29 7.81 11.36
C THR A 54 -7.74 8.15 11.73
N SER A 55 -8.26 9.32 11.28
CA SER A 55 -9.66 9.68 11.53
C SER A 55 -10.62 8.75 10.81
N LEU A 56 -10.33 8.36 9.57
CA LEU A 56 -11.15 7.40 8.83
C LEU A 56 -11.25 6.05 9.55
N ARG A 57 -10.15 5.54 10.08
CA ARG A 57 -10.15 4.30 10.89
C ARG A 57 -10.99 4.41 12.17
N SER A 58 -11.06 5.59 12.77
CA SER A 58 -11.85 5.82 13.98
C SER A 58 -13.33 6.06 13.69
N GLU A 59 -13.65 6.60 12.51
CA GLU A 59 -15.03 6.79 12.03
C GLU A 59 -15.62 5.47 11.55
N GLU A 60 -14.78 4.57 11.01
CA GLU A 60 -15.13 3.25 10.47
C GLU A 60 -14.44 2.13 11.28
N PRO A 61 -14.83 1.90 12.57
CA PRO A 61 -14.14 0.92 13.40
C PRO A 61 -14.45 -0.50 12.91
N CYS A 62 -13.57 -1.07 12.12
CA CYS A 62 -13.58 -2.52 11.89
C CYS A 62 -13.30 -3.25 13.21
N VAL A 63 -14.11 -4.27 13.48
CA VAL A 63 -14.10 -5.04 14.74
C VAL A 63 -12.71 -5.59 15.02
N THR A 64 -12.14 -5.28 16.17
CA THR A 64 -10.87 -5.86 16.62
C THR A 64 -11.05 -7.29 17.08
N VAL A 65 -10.07 -8.16 16.79
CA VAL A 65 -10.03 -9.61 17.13
C VAL A 65 -10.42 -9.92 18.60
N GLY A 66 -10.28 -8.98 19.52
CA GLY A 66 -10.67 -9.14 20.93
C GLY A 66 -12.19 -9.25 21.20
N GLN A 67 -13.06 -8.94 20.24
CA GLN A 67 -14.52 -9.02 20.40
C GLN A 67 -15.13 -10.31 19.83
N ILE A 68 -14.35 -11.14 19.14
CA ILE A 68 -14.81 -12.36 18.45
C ILE A 68 -15.16 -13.49 19.43
N ALA A 69 -14.65 -13.49 20.65
CA ALA A 69 -14.81 -14.58 21.61
C ALA A 69 -16.22 -14.70 22.24
N MET A 70 -17.19 -13.85 21.90
CA MET A 70 -18.51 -13.85 22.59
C MET A 70 -19.76 -14.10 21.73
N ARG A 71 -19.65 -14.44 20.43
CA ARG A 71 -20.84 -14.68 19.60
C ARG A 71 -20.72 -15.93 18.72
N THR A 72 -20.66 -17.10 19.34
CA THR A 72 -21.02 -18.36 18.66
C THR A 72 -22.48 -18.70 18.95
N GLY A 73 -23.37 -18.29 18.07
CA GLY A 73 -24.78 -18.68 18.08
C GLY A 73 -25.16 -19.18 16.69
N ILE A 74 -25.37 -20.48 16.61
CA ILE A 74 -25.72 -21.27 15.43
C ILE A 74 -27.11 -20.86 14.93
N ALA A 75 -27.27 -20.63 13.63
CA ALA A 75 -28.56 -20.79 12.94
C ALA A 75 -28.33 -21.27 11.50
N ALA A 76 -29.06 -22.30 11.12
CA ALA A 76 -28.90 -23.15 9.96
C ALA A 76 -29.74 -22.73 8.75
N VAL A 77 -29.14 -22.89 7.56
CA VAL A 77 -29.63 -23.48 6.28
C VAL A 77 -30.81 -22.83 5.54
N SER A 78 -30.54 -22.44 4.30
CA SER A 78 -31.33 -22.86 3.14
C SER A 78 -30.51 -22.75 1.84
N ALA A 79 -30.62 -23.78 1.00
CA ALA A 79 -29.78 -24.06 -0.15
C ALA A 79 -30.25 -23.33 -1.42
N ALA A 80 -29.26 -22.88 -2.21
CA ALA A 80 -29.31 -22.80 -3.67
C ALA A 80 -27.89 -23.00 -4.18
N GLU A 81 -27.71 -24.04 -5.03
CA GLU A 81 -26.43 -24.45 -5.60
C GLU A 81 -25.83 -23.34 -6.45
N LYS A 82 -24.77 -22.73 -5.91
CA LYS A 82 -23.65 -22.11 -6.63
C LYS A 82 -22.43 -22.93 -6.25
N GLU A 83 -21.41 -23.02 -7.11
CA GLU A 83 -20.13 -23.64 -6.78
C GLU A 83 -19.66 -23.07 -5.44
N GLU A 84 -19.78 -23.88 -4.37
CA GLU A 84 -19.46 -23.49 -3.01
C GLU A 84 -17.94 -23.40 -2.88
N ILE A 85 -17.44 -22.17 -2.66
CA ILE A 85 -16.14 -21.98 -2.04
C ILE A 85 -16.19 -22.73 -0.70
N PRO A 86 -15.22 -23.61 -0.37
CA PRO A 86 -15.24 -24.35 0.89
C PRO A 86 -15.32 -23.34 2.05
N HIS A 87 -16.28 -23.54 2.96
CA HIS A 87 -16.39 -22.73 4.17
C HIS A 87 -15.06 -22.74 4.92
N SER A 88 -14.42 -21.58 5.04
CA SER A 88 -13.18 -21.42 5.77
C SER A 88 -13.47 -21.25 7.27
N ASP A 89 -12.52 -21.68 8.13
CA ASP A 89 -12.56 -21.39 9.57
C ASP A 89 -12.22 -19.92 9.88
N ALA A 90 -12.10 -19.06 8.86
CA ALA A 90 -11.79 -17.65 9.01
C ALA A 90 -12.95 -16.91 9.70
N PRO A 91 -12.67 -16.03 10.67
CA PRO A 91 -13.71 -15.25 11.33
C PRO A 91 -14.43 -14.32 10.33
N HIS A 92 -15.77 -14.38 10.30
CA HIS A 92 -16.57 -13.38 9.57
C HIS A 92 -16.61 -12.09 10.39
N LEU A 93 -15.99 -11.03 9.88
CA LEU A 93 -16.00 -9.71 10.48
C LEU A 93 -17.15 -8.90 9.89
N GLU A 94 -17.88 -8.17 10.74
CA GLU A 94 -18.98 -7.32 10.30
C GLU A 94 -18.45 -6.17 9.41
N ASN A 95 -19.04 -5.99 8.24
CA ASN A 95 -18.77 -4.86 7.36
C ASN A 95 -19.57 -3.63 7.78
N THR A 96 -18.99 -2.81 8.65
CA THR A 96 -19.61 -1.58 9.16
C THR A 96 -19.30 -0.34 8.34
N ILE A 97 -18.49 -0.46 7.27
CA ILE A 97 -17.99 0.67 6.49
C ILE A 97 -19.09 1.37 5.71
N ASP A 98 -19.19 2.69 5.89
CA ASP A 98 -20.10 3.55 5.11
C ASP A 98 -19.41 4.01 3.81
N PHE A 99 -19.52 3.19 2.77
CA PHE A 99 -18.97 3.52 1.46
C PHE A 99 -19.60 4.77 0.84
N SER A 100 -20.85 5.10 1.18
CA SER A 100 -21.50 6.32 0.67
C SER A 100 -20.81 7.57 1.20
N ALA A 101 -20.54 7.61 2.52
CA ALA A 101 -19.79 8.71 3.14
C ALA A 101 -18.36 8.80 2.64
N LEU A 102 -17.68 7.66 2.42
CA LEU A 102 -16.34 7.62 1.86
C LEU A 102 -16.30 8.14 0.42
N GLN A 103 -17.26 7.76 -0.42
CA GLN A 103 -17.35 8.17 -1.81
C GLN A 103 -17.75 9.64 -1.98
N GLU A 104 -18.43 10.24 -0.99
CA GLU A 104 -18.62 11.69 -0.94
C GLU A 104 -17.27 12.43 -0.75
N LYS A 105 -16.35 11.85 0.01
CA LYS A 105 -14.97 12.40 0.18
C LYS A 105 -14.13 12.20 -1.08
N ASN A 106 -14.17 11.00 -1.67
CA ASN A 106 -13.48 10.68 -2.92
C ASN A 106 -14.21 9.54 -3.66
N ALA A 107 -14.78 9.84 -4.83
CA ALA A 107 -15.54 8.88 -5.64
C ALA A 107 -14.70 7.70 -6.17
N ASP A 108 -13.38 7.78 -6.12
CA ASP A 108 -12.47 6.71 -6.54
C ASP A 108 -12.28 5.62 -5.47
N ILE A 109 -12.80 5.82 -4.25
CA ILE A 109 -12.83 4.79 -3.20
C ILE A 109 -13.87 3.74 -3.59
N TYR A 110 -13.44 2.49 -3.69
CA TYR A 110 -14.32 1.40 -4.09
C TYR A 110 -14.29 0.18 -3.16
N ALA A 111 -13.25 0.09 -2.33
CA ALA A 111 -13.06 -1.00 -1.37
C ALA A 111 -12.35 -0.48 -0.12
N TRP A 112 -12.26 -1.35 0.89
CA TRP A 112 -11.44 -1.16 2.07
C TRP A 112 -10.66 -2.43 2.34
N ILE A 113 -9.37 -2.31 2.64
CA ILE A 113 -8.51 -3.44 3.02
C ILE A 113 -8.20 -3.39 4.50
N GLN A 114 -8.32 -4.53 5.17
CA GLN A 114 -7.88 -4.72 6.54
C GLN A 114 -7.10 -6.02 6.70
N ILE A 115 -5.97 -5.97 7.41
CA ILE A 115 -5.19 -7.14 7.81
C ILE A 115 -5.05 -7.10 9.34
N PRO A 116 -5.92 -7.82 10.08
CA PRO A 116 -5.88 -7.86 11.53
C PRO A 116 -4.51 -8.27 12.07
N GLY A 117 -4.01 -7.57 13.08
CA GLY A 117 -2.66 -7.80 13.63
C GLY A 117 -1.54 -7.06 12.90
N THR A 118 -1.87 -6.20 11.91
CA THR A 118 -0.95 -5.28 11.23
C THR A 118 -1.49 -3.85 11.28
N LEU A 119 -0.77 -2.89 10.68
CA LEU A 119 -1.26 -1.53 10.49
C LEU A 119 -2.03 -1.33 9.18
N VAL A 120 -2.23 -2.39 8.38
CA VAL A 120 -2.99 -2.31 7.14
C VAL A 120 -4.49 -2.25 7.45
N ASP A 121 -5.05 -1.06 7.32
CA ASP A 121 -6.46 -0.74 7.57
C ASP A 121 -6.79 0.57 6.83
N TYR A 122 -7.13 0.46 5.54
CA TYR A 122 -7.17 1.60 4.62
C TYR A 122 -8.26 1.48 3.55
N PRO A 123 -8.81 2.62 3.08
CA PRO A 123 -9.57 2.64 1.84
C PRO A 123 -8.68 2.26 0.65
N VAL A 124 -9.27 1.58 -0.33
CA VAL A 124 -8.65 1.24 -1.60
C VAL A 124 -9.24 2.09 -2.70
N LEU A 125 -8.37 2.75 -3.45
CA LEU A 125 -8.75 3.69 -4.50
C LEU A 125 -8.38 3.15 -5.89
N GLN A 126 -9.12 3.61 -6.91
CA GLN A 126 -8.79 3.30 -8.29
C GLN A 126 -9.08 4.50 -9.18
N HIS A 127 -8.02 5.16 -9.68
CA HIS A 127 -8.16 6.27 -10.62
C HIS A 127 -8.59 5.74 -12.00
N PRO A 128 -9.59 6.35 -12.67
CA PRO A 128 -10.20 5.78 -13.87
C PRO A 128 -9.27 5.72 -15.09
N THR A 129 -8.24 6.56 -15.16
CA THR A 129 -7.39 6.70 -16.36
C THR A 129 -5.89 6.76 -16.08
N ASP A 130 -5.46 7.27 -14.91
CA ASP A 130 -4.05 7.36 -14.55
C ASP A 130 -3.71 6.25 -13.55
N ARG A 131 -3.05 5.21 -14.01
CA ARG A 131 -2.71 4.03 -13.21
C ARG A 131 -1.79 4.32 -12.03
N LEU A 132 -1.02 5.42 -12.06
CA LEU A 132 -0.05 5.78 -11.02
C LEU A 132 -0.48 6.99 -10.19
N TYR A 133 -1.71 7.51 -10.40
CA TYR A 133 -2.18 8.71 -9.70
C TYR A 133 -2.04 8.59 -8.19
N TYR A 134 -2.58 7.52 -7.62
CA TYR A 134 -2.60 7.29 -6.18
C TYR A 134 -1.26 6.83 -5.59
N LEU A 135 -0.26 6.55 -6.42
CA LEU A 135 1.12 6.38 -5.94
C LEU A 135 1.62 7.65 -5.22
N ASN A 136 1.22 8.83 -5.71
CA ASN A 136 1.69 10.13 -5.22
C ASN A 136 0.54 11.08 -4.84
N HIS A 137 -0.68 10.59 -4.66
CA HIS A 137 -1.82 11.40 -4.21
C HIS A 137 -2.52 10.69 -3.05
N THR A 138 -2.83 11.47 -2.03
CA THR A 138 -3.61 11.05 -0.87
C THR A 138 -5.10 10.99 -1.20
N ILE A 139 -5.90 10.48 -0.27
CA ILE A 139 -7.35 10.33 -0.42
C ILE A 139 -8.08 11.65 -0.76
N ASP A 140 -7.57 12.79 -0.27
CA ASP A 140 -8.10 14.13 -0.57
C ASP A 140 -7.58 14.71 -1.90
N GLY A 141 -6.81 13.94 -2.68
CA GLY A 141 -6.19 14.36 -3.93
C GLY A 141 -4.96 15.25 -3.76
N THR A 142 -4.45 15.41 -2.55
CA THR A 142 -3.22 16.18 -2.31
C THR A 142 -2.01 15.40 -2.79
N ALA A 143 -1.18 16.04 -3.65
CA ALA A 143 0.05 15.43 -4.14
C ALA A 143 1.11 15.29 -3.05
N GLY A 144 1.74 14.12 -2.97
CA GLY A 144 2.84 13.80 -2.07
C GLY A 144 2.64 12.49 -1.29
N LEU A 145 3.57 12.22 -0.39
CA LEU A 145 3.48 11.08 0.54
C LEU A 145 2.39 11.33 1.61
N PRO A 146 1.73 10.26 2.10
CA PRO A 146 2.08 8.86 1.89
C PRO A 146 1.45 8.20 0.65
N GLY A 147 0.78 8.93 -0.25
CA GLY A 147 -0.04 8.35 -1.30
C GLY A 147 -1.27 7.64 -0.74
N SER A 148 -1.78 6.65 -1.48
CA SER A 148 -2.93 5.82 -1.07
C SER A 148 -2.64 4.34 -1.32
N ILE A 149 -3.48 3.46 -0.75
CA ILE A 149 -3.56 2.07 -1.21
C ILE A 149 -4.46 2.06 -2.44
N TYR A 150 -4.00 1.47 -3.54
CA TYR A 150 -4.72 1.55 -4.80
C TYR A 150 -4.53 0.33 -5.69
N SER A 151 -5.46 0.16 -6.62
CA SER A 151 -5.33 -0.73 -7.77
C SER A 151 -5.33 0.08 -9.07
N GLU A 152 -4.85 -0.55 -10.15
CA GLU A 152 -4.93 0.03 -11.49
C GLU A 152 -6.29 -0.28 -12.14
N ALA A 153 -6.76 0.59 -13.05
CA ALA A 153 -8.06 0.46 -13.71
C ALA A 153 -8.22 -0.80 -14.59
N ILE A 154 -7.14 -1.54 -14.83
CA ILE A 154 -7.17 -2.84 -15.51
C ILE A 154 -7.86 -3.91 -14.66
N HIS A 155 -7.87 -3.75 -13.33
CA HIS A 155 -8.52 -4.68 -12.41
C HIS A 155 -10.00 -4.33 -12.21
N PRO A 156 -10.92 -5.30 -12.31
CA PRO A 156 -12.32 -5.12 -11.90
C PRO A 156 -12.41 -4.72 -10.42
N LYS A 157 -13.30 -3.77 -10.11
CA LYS A 157 -13.48 -3.25 -8.74
C LYS A 157 -14.13 -4.26 -7.77
N ASP A 158 -14.71 -5.33 -8.31
CA ASP A 158 -15.36 -6.42 -7.55
C ASP A 158 -14.41 -7.58 -7.22
N PHE A 159 -13.12 -7.44 -7.56
CA PHE A 159 -12.09 -8.46 -7.37
C PHE A 159 -12.40 -9.81 -8.07
N SER A 160 -13.15 -9.78 -9.15
CA SER A 160 -13.53 -10.98 -9.93
C SER A 160 -12.41 -11.50 -10.83
N ALA A 161 -11.37 -10.73 -11.10
CA ALA A 161 -10.24 -11.16 -11.91
C ALA A 161 -9.47 -12.32 -11.25
N PRO A 162 -8.83 -13.22 -12.03
CA PRO A 162 -7.96 -14.27 -11.50
C PRO A 162 -6.85 -13.74 -10.60
N MET A 163 -6.38 -12.50 -10.84
CA MET A 163 -5.42 -11.82 -9.99
C MET A 163 -5.73 -10.32 -9.92
N THR A 164 -5.74 -9.78 -8.72
CA THR A 164 -5.80 -8.33 -8.45
C THR A 164 -4.54 -7.88 -7.73
N VAL A 165 -3.95 -6.77 -8.15
CA VAL A 165 -2.77 -6.17 -7.50
C VAL A 165 -3.18 -4.90 -6.78
N LEU A 166 -2.86 -4.83 -5.49
CA LEU A 166 -2.91 -3.60 -4.69
C LEU A 166 -1.50 -3.09 -4.45
N TYR A 167 -1.34 -1.80 -4.59
CA TYR A 167 -0.07 -1.11 -4.39
C TYR A 167 -0.15 -0.16 -3.20
N GLY A 168 0.96 -0.02 -2.47
CA GLY A 168 1.09 0.92 -1.37
C GLY A 168 2.55 1.18 -1.03
N HIS A 169 2.83 2.38 -0.51
CA HIS A 169 4.19 2.73 -0.10
C HIS A 169 4.66 1.92 1.11
N ASN A 170 5.97 1.63 1.13
CA ASN A 170 6.69 1.22 2.32
C ASN A 170 7.11 2.48 3.10
N MET A 171 6.31 2.88 4.07
CA MET A 171 6.59 4.04 4.90
C MET A 171 7.49 3.65 6.09
N ARG A 172 8.42 4.54 6.49
CA ARG A 172 9.37 4.29 7.60
C ARG A 172 8.72 4.12 8.97
N ASN A 173 7.49 4.54 9.14
CA ASN A 173 6.67 4.40 10.34
C ASN A 173 5.68 3.25 10.22
N ASP A 174 5.94 2.30 9.33
CA ASP A 174 5.19 1.07 9.06
C ASP A 174 3.75 1.30 8.60
N THR A 175 3.35 2.55 8.32
CA THR A 175 2.04 2.88 7.74
C THR A 175 1.97 2.49 6.25
N MET A 176 0.77 2.57 5.68
CA MET A 176 0.46 2.08 4.34
C MET A 176 0.77 0.57 4.23
N PHE A 177 1.60 0.16 3.27
CA PHE A 177 2.10 -1.21 3.15
C PHE A 177 3.48 -1.42 3.80
N GLY A 178 3.91 -0.49 4.68
CA GLY A 178 5.13 -0.66 5.46
C GLY A 178 5.06 -1.88 6.38
N SER A 179 3.94 -2.07 7.11
CA SER A 179 3.75 -3.23 8.01
C SER A 179 3.61 -4.58 7.28
N LEU A 180 3.52 -4.63 5.95
CA LEU A 180 3.64 -5.90 5.22
C LEU A 180 5.03 -6.54 5.42
N HIS A 181 6.05 -5.74 5.73
CA HIS A 181 7.38 -6.26 6.07
C HIS A 181 7.42 -7.04 7.38
N ASP A 182 6.37 -6.99 8.22
CA ASP A 182 6.23 -7.87 9.38
C ASP A 182 6.19 -9.36 8.94
N TYR A 183 5.73 -9.64 7.72
CA TYR A 183 5.73 -10.99 7.13
C TYR A 183 7.12 -11.48 6.67
N GLU A 184 8.19 -10.70 6.85
CA GLU A 184 9.56 -11.21 6.81
C GLU A 184 9.84 -12.15 7.99
N ASP A 185 9.03 -12.06 9.07
CA ASP A 185 8.96 -13.06 10.14
C ASP A 185 7.97 -14.18 9.74
N PRO A 186 8.41 -15.45 9.66
CA PRO A 186 7.54 -16.56 9.27
C PRO A 186 6.36 -16.79 10.23
N ASP A 187 6.50 -16.49 11.53
CA ASP A 187 5.41 -16.65 12.51
C ASP A 187 4.22 -15.75 12.17
N LYS A 188 4.44 -14.64 11.47
CA LYS A 188 3.39 -13.72 11.05
C LYS A 188 2.37 -14.34 10.09
N LEU A 189 2.79 -15.30 9.26
CA LEU A 189 1.87 -16.06 8.38
C LEU A 189 0.81 -16.85 9.16
N THR A 190 1.11 -17.19 10.41
CA THR A 190 0.19 -17.90 11.32
C THR A 190 -0.57 -16.91 12.20
N ASP A 191 0.09 -15.87 12.70
CA ASP A 191 -0.50 -14.90 13.65
C ASP A 191 -1.51 -13.97 13.00
N ALA A 192 -1.30 -13.60 11.72
CA ALA A 192 -2.16 -12.71 10.95
C ALA A 192 -2.40 -13.26 9.53
N PRO A 193 -3.06 -14.43 9.39
CA PRO A 193 -3.14 -15.16 8.12
C PRO A 193 -4.14 -14.58 7.13
N TYR A 194 -5.05 -13.68 7.54
CA TYR A 194 -6.20 -13.28 6.75
C TYR A 194 -6.13 -11.82 6.31
N VAL A 195 -6.60 -11.58 5.09
CA VAL A 195 -6.86 -10.25 4.52
C VAL A 195 -8.34 -10.13 4.24
N TYR A 196 -8.95 -9.07 4.73
CA TYR A 196 -10.34 -8.72 4.47
C TYR A 196 -10.41 -7.60 3.45
N ILE A 197 -11.19 -7.82 2.40
CA ILE A 197 -11.55 -6.79 1.44
C ILE A 197 -13.04 -6.53 1.60
N TYR A 198 -13.38 -5.37 2.14
CA TYR A 198 -14.76 -4.92 2.25
C TYR A 198 -15.16 -4.19 0.97
N LEU A 199 -16.31 -4.55 0.43
CA LEU A 199 -16.98 -3.91 -0.68
C LEU A 199 -18.32 -3.34 -0.19
N PRO A 200 -19.00 -2.48 -0.95
CA PRO A 200 -20.28 -1.92 -0.54
C PRO A 200 -21.35 -2.95 -0.20
N ASP A 201 -21.33 -4.08 -0.87
CA ASP A 201 -22.33 -5.15 -0.84
C ASP A 201 -21.85 -6.46 -0.21
N LYS A 202 -20.54 -6.69 -0.15
CA LYS A 202 -19.97 -7.96 0.33
C LYS A 202 -18.59 -7.80 0.97
N THR A 203 -18.13 -8.85 1.63
CA THR A 203 -16.78 -8.97 2.16
C THR A 203 -16.10 -10.20 1.55
N LEU A 204 -14.85 -10.03 1.13
CA LEU A 204 -14.00 -11.10 0.62
C LEU A 204 -12.93 -11.42 1.67
N ILE A 205 -12.74 -12.71 1.96
CA ILE A 205 -11.67 -13.17 2.86
C ILE A 205 -10.61 -13.88 2.02
N TYR A 206 -9.40 -13.39 2.12
CA TYR A 206 -8.23 -14.01 1.52
C TYR A 206 -7.32 -14.59 2.60
N GLN A 207 -6.69 -15.72 2.31
CA GLN A 207 -5.65 -16.30 3.16
C GLN A 207 -4.28 -16.09 2.55
N ILE A 208 -3.35 -15.58 3.34
CA ILE A 208 -1.97 -15.30 2.90
C ILE A 208 -1.23 -16.62 2.78
N PHE A 209 -0.64 -16.87 1.60
CA PHE A 209 0.16 -18.05 1.31
C PHE A 209 1.63 -17.74 1.05
N ALA A 210 1.96 -16.50 0.68
CA ALA A 210 3.32 -16.12 0.31
C ALA A 210 3.66 -14.69 0.77
N ALA A 211 4.86 -14.48 1.28
CA ALA A 211 5.44 -13.19 1.58
C ALA A 211 6.89 -13.19 1.11
N VAL A 212 7.15 -12.67 -0.10
CA VAL A 212 8.39 -12.93 -0.83
C VAL A 212 9.01 -11.67 -1.43
N ARG A 213 10.31 -11.72 -1.69
CA ARG A 213 11.02 -10.76 -2.52
C ARG A 213 10.89 -11.17 -3.97
N PHE A 214 10.31 -10.31 -4.77
CA PHE A 214 10.07 -10.52 -6.19
C PHE A 214 10.71 -9.41 -7.02
N SER A 215 10.85 -9.62 -8.34
CA SER A 215 11.30 -8.54 -9.22
C SER A 215 10.25 -7.42 -9.30
N ASP A 216 10.64 -6.26 -9.82
CA ASP A 216 9.71 -5.16 -10.11
C ASP A 216 8.94 -5.33 -11.42
N THR A 217 8.89 -6.56 -11.94
CA THR A 217 8.11 -6.91 -13.13
C THR A 217 6.64 -6.54 -12.93
N TYR A 218 6.04 -5.97 -13.96
CA TYR A 218 4.64 -5.59 -13.94
C TYR A 218 3.76 -6.84 -13.91
N LEU A 219 3.16 -7.11 -12.77
CA LEU A 219 2.43 -8.35 -12.51
C LEU A 219 1.23 -8.57 -13.42
N PRO A 220 0.39 -7.56 -13.78
CA PRO A 220 -0.75 -7.78 -14.67
C PRO A 220 -0.39 -8.35 -16.03
N ASP A 221 0.81 -8.07 -16.54
CA ASP A 221 1.30 -8.57 -17.84
C ASP A 221 2.30 -9.74 -17.68
N TYR A 222 2.45 -10.29 -16.46
CA TYR A 222 3.44 -11.34 -16.19
C TYR A 222 3.16 -12.63 -16.98
N CYS A 223 1.90 -13.03 -17.03
CA CYS A 223 1.43 -14.21 -17.76
C CYS A 223 -0.07 -14.12 -18.04
N ASP A 224 -0.59 -15.09 -18.79
CA ASP A 224 -2.04 -15.26 -18.96
C ASP A 224 -2.62 -16.02 -17.75
N TYR A 225 -3.17 -15.30 -16.79
CA TYR A 225 -3.72 -15.88 -15.56
C TYR A 225 -4.99 -16.72 -15.79
N GLU A 226 -5.65 -16.61 -16.94
CA GLU A 226 -6.79 -17.44 -17.32
C GLU A 226 -6.36 -18.80 -17.88
N LYS A 227 -5.07 -18.94 -18.18
CA LYS A 227 -4.51 -20.19 -18.69
C LYS A 227 -3.86 -20.99 -17.55
N GLU A 228 -4.36 -22.21 -17.33
CA GLU A 228 -3.92 -23.07 -16.24
C GLU A 228 -2.40 -23.24 -16.13
N SER A 229 -1.72 -23.53 -17.26
CA SER A 229 -0.27 -23.74 -17.26
C SER A 229 0.52 -22.50 -16.80
N ASP A 230 0.02 -21.33 -17.17
CA ASP A 230 0.68 -20.06 -16.90
C ASP A 230 0.39 -19.62 -15.46
N PHE A 231 -0.86 -19.75 -14.99
CA PHE A 231 -1.26 -19.53 -13.62
C PHE A 231 -0.45 -20.41 -12.65
N MET A 232 -0.40 -21.71 -12.87
CA MET A 232 0.35 -22.65 -12.02
C MET A 232 1.86 -22.39 -12.07
N THR A 233 2.38 -21.94 -13.22
CA THR A 233 3.78 -21.55 -13.34
C THR A 233 4.06 -20.29 -12.50
N PHE A 234 3.18 -19.29 -12.55
CA PHE A 234 3.29 -18.08 -11.72
C PHE A 234 3.29 -18.43 -10.22
N VAL A 235 2.30 -19.20 -9.76
CA VAL A 235 2.22 -19.63 -8.35
C VAL A 235 3.51 -20.36 -7.93
N LYS A 236 4.01 -21.28 -8.76
CA LYS A 236 5.26 -22.00 -8.50
C LYS A 236 6.47 -21.05 -8.40
N VAL A 237 6.59 -20.09 -9.32
CA VAL A 237 7.67 -19.09 -9.32
C VAL A 237 7.58 -18.22 -8.06
N LEU A 238 6.38 -17.78 -7.70
CA LEU A 238 6.15 -17.00 -6.49
C LEU A 238 6.58 -17.77 -5.24
N CYS A 239 6.11 -19.01 -5.08
CA CYS A 239 6.47 -19.88 -3.95
C CYS A 239 7.93 -20.33 -3.94
N SER A 240 8.65 -20.21 -5.05
CA SER A 240 10.10 -20.48 -5.12
C SER A 240 10.95 -19.23 -4.90
N SER A 241 10.33 -18.04 -4.77
CA SER A 241 11.02 -16.77 -4.53
C SER A 241 11.51 -16.66 -3.09
N PRO A 242 12.60 -15.91 -2.82
CA PRO A 242 13.11 -15.74 -1.46
C PRO A 242 12.10 -15.07 -0.52
N GLY A 243 11.74 -15.73 0.57
CA GLY A 243 10.78 -15.24 1.56
C GLY A 243 10.11 -16.37 2.33
N ASN A 244 8.93 -16.11 2.88
CA ASN A 244 8.17 -17.03 3.70
C ASN A 244 6.94 -17.53 2.93
N ILE A 245 6.71 -18.83 2.97
CA ILE A 245 5.59 -19.51 2.31
C ILE A 245 4.80 -20.31 3.36
N ASN A 246 3.50 -20.19 3.32
CA ASN A 246 2.60 -21.06 4.07
C ASN A 246 2.21 -22.26 3.19
N GLU A 247 2.93 -23.36 3.35
CA GLU A 247 2.73 -24.59 2.56
C GLU A 247 1.40 -25.30 2.86
N THR A 248 0.68 -24.88 3.91
CA THR A 248 -0.63 -25.46 4.26
C THR A 248 -1.78 -24.83 3.45
N VAL A 249 -1.52 -23.73 2.76
CA VAL A 249 -2.52 -23.02 1.94
C VAL A 249 -2.40 -23.48 0.50
N GLU A 250 -3.42 -24.16 0.00
CA GLU A 250 -3.49 -24.59 -1.38
C GLU A 250 -3.95 -23.46 -2.31
N VAL A 251 -3.34 -23.37 -3.49
CA VAL A 251 -3.67 -22.38 -4.51
C VAL A 251 -3.93 -23.11 -5.85
N PRO A 252 -5.08 -23.77 -6.00
CA PRO A 252 -5.42 -24.48 -7.23
C PRO A 252 -5.72 -23.48 -8.37
N TYR A 253 -5.66 -23.97 -9.62
CA TYR A 253 -6.11 -23.19 -10.77
C TYR A 253 -7.59 -22.80 -10.62
N GLY A 254 -7.93 -21.59 -11.05
CA GLY A 254 -9.24 -20.99 -10.88
C GLY A 254 -9.41 -20.21 -9.58
N SER A 255 -8.43 -20.27 -8.67
CA SER A 255 -8.43 -19.40 -7.48
C SER A 255 -8.29 -17.93 -7.87
N ARG A 256 -8.94 -17.05 -7.09
CA ARG A 256 -8.73 -15.60 -7.19
C ARG A 256 -7.59 -15.16 -6.26
N LEU A 257 -6.58 -14.51 -6.83
CA LEU A 257 -5.39 -14.06 -6.11
C LEU A 257 -5.46 -12.57 -5.79
N LEU A 258 -5.03 -12.20 -4.59
CA LEU A 258 -4.75 -10.84 -4.17
C LEU A 258 -3.24 -10.69 -3.96
N MET A 259 -2.61 -9.80 -4.74
CA MET A 259 -1.19 -9.48 -4.61
C MET A 259 -1.04 -8.09 -4.01
N MET A 260 -0.43 -7.98 -2.84
CA MET A 260 -0.11 -6.70 -2.20
C MET A 260 1.36 -6.39 -2.43
N SER A 261 1.65 -5.30 -3.15
CA SER A 261 2.97 -4.93 -3.63
C SER A 261 3.49 -3.66 -2.94
N THR A 262 4.67 -3.74 -2.35
CA THR A 262 5.37 -2.59 -1.78
C THR A 262 6.87 -2.59 -2.09
N CYS A 263 7.55 -1.47 -1.82
CA CYS A 263 8.98 -1.33 -2.08
C CYS A 263 9.82 -2.05 -1.01
N ILE A 264 10.99 -2.54 -1.42
CA ILE A 264 12.04 -3.00 -0.52
C ILE A 264 13.10 -1.88 -0.43
N GLY A 265 13.16 -1.15 0.66
CA GLY A 265 14.13 -0.13 1.03
C GLY A 265 15.16 0.26 -0.04
N ASN A 266 16.35 -0.35 0.00
CA ASN A 266 17.47 -0.06 -0.91
C ASN A 266 17.52 -0.95 -2.16
N ALA A 267 16.45 -1.68 -2.50
CA ALA A 267 16.41 -2.58 -3.64
C ALA A 267 15.38 -2.11 -4.69
N PRO A 268 15.71 -1.09 -5.52
CA PRO A 268 14.74 -0.43 -6.41
C PRO A 268 14.12 -1.36 -7.46
N ASN A 269 14.85 -2.42 -7.85
CA ASN A 269 14.39 -3.40 -8.85
C ASN A 269 13.68 -4.60 -8.21
N ASN A 270 13.34 -4.51 -6.93
CA ASN A 270 12.63 -5.55 -6.21
C ASN A 270 11.40 -4.97 -5.49
N ARG A 271 10.40 -5.84 -5.32
CA ARG A 271 9.21 -5.58 -4.54
C ARG A 271 9.08 -6.63 -3.45
N PHE A 272 8.50 -6.23 -2.33
CA PHE A 272 7.98 -7.19 -1.36
C PHE A 272 6.54 -7.46 -1.74
N LEU A 273 6.25 -8.71 -2.05
CA LEU A 273 4.92 -9.16 -2.42
C LEU A 273 4.36 -10.03 -1.31
N VAL A 274 3.17 -9.68 -0.84
CA VAL A 274 2.35 -10.56 0.00
C VAL A 274 1.21 -11.07 -0.86
N GLY A 275 1.22 -12.37 -1.14
CA GLY A 275 0.22 -13.07 -1.96
C GLY A 275 -0.79 -13.78 -1.10
N ALA A 276 -2.07 -13.60 -1.41
CA ALA A 276 -3.18 -14.24 -0.72
C ALA A 276 -4.17 -14.83 -1.74
N VAL A 277 -4.84 -15.93 -1.35
CA VAL A 277 -5.85 -16.63 -2.14
C VAL A 277 -7.21 -16.43 -1.50
N LEU A 278 -8.24 -16.20 -2.31
CA LEU A 278 -9.61 -16.09 -1.83
C LEU A 278 -10.07 -17.44 -1.26
N ILE A 279 -10.60 -17.41 -0.03
CA ILE A 279 -11.08 -18.59 0.68
C ILE A 279 -12.55 -18.50 1.05
N ASP A 280 -13.12 -17.30 1.10
CA ASP A 280 -14.52 -17.10 1.45
C ASP A 280 -15.05 -15.74 0.95
N GLU A 281 -16.35 -15.63 0.70
CA GLU A 281 -17.06 -14.37 0.46
C GLU A 281 -18.46 -14.42 1.04
N TYR A 282 -18.92 -13.32 1.61
CA TYR A 282 -20.27 -13.20 2.19
C TYR A 282 -20.85 -11.81 2.00
N GLU A 283 -22.18 -11.76 1.88
CA GLU A 283 -22.93 -10.51 1.72
C GLU A 283 -22.88 -9.66 3.00
N LYS A 284 -23.01 -8.33 2.81
CA LYS A 284 -23.01 -7.35 3.90
C LYS A 284 -24.28 -7.46 4.75
#